data_1775f0a4c252eadc9f6a08a64ce1da4d
#
_entry.id   1775f0a4c252eadc9f6a08a64ce1da4d
#
_cell.length_a   1.000
_cell.length_b   1.000
_cell.length_c   1.000
_cell.angle_alpha   90.00
_cell.angle_beta   90.00
_cell.angle_gamma   90.00
#
_symmetry.space_group_name_H-M   'P 1'
#
loop_
_entity.id
_entity.type
_entity.pdbx_description
1 polymer ?
#
loop_
_entity_poly.entity_id
_entity_poly.type
_entity_poly.pdbx_seq_one_letter_code
_entity_poly.pdbx_strand_id
1 'polypeptide(L)'
;MKAFYLYILLIATPFFSCHNEQKEKENKIAHLVGEWQGKQIQFPENLTFTRYLTDTTDFQIPQSEYKVLIYVDSMGCTSCKLQLHKWKELIEYTDSVTQGKVPFLFFMHPKDAKEIRYLLRRDAFDRPICIDIDDRLNKLNKFPADITFQTFLLDKDNKVAVLGNPVHNTAVKELYLKQITGKDSPNKNIPKTTVETTKIEIDFGTFDKAEVKETTIEIKNTGDNPLVIVDVSTTCGCTAATYDKRPAKPGESLRVGIKMTPKDTGFFNEVVTIKYNSINNQPIKVGIKGNVR
;
A
#
# COMPACT_ATOMS: atom_id res chain seq x y z
N MET A 1 -58.99 26.76 -30.11
CA MET A 1 -57.57 26.55 -30.34
C MET A 1 -56.85 26.54 -28.96
N LYS A 2 -56.56 25.36 -28.48
CA LYS A 2 -55.87 25.20 -27.16
C LYS A 2 -54.40 24.97 -27.42
N ALA A 3 -53.55 25.87 -26.96
CA ALA A 3 -52.10 25.76 -27.05
C ALA A 3 -51.58 24.76 -26.00
N PHE A 4 -50.92 23.72 -26.47
CA PHE A 4 -50.23 22.71 -25.64
C PHE A 4 -48.84 23.26 -25.32
N TYR A 5 -48.59 23.64 -24.07
CA TYR A 5 -47.22 23.95 -23.58
C TYR A 5 -46.53 22.66 -23.21
N LEU A 6 -45.54 22.29 -24.02
CA LEU A 6 -44.62 21.17 -23.76
C LEU A 6 -43.56 21.63 -22.75
N TYR A 7 -43.64 21.16 -21.49
CA TYR A 7 -42.60 21.33 -20.48
C TYR A 7 -41.47 20.37 -20.79
N ILE A 8 -40.39 20.85 -21.38
CA ILE A 8 -39.11 20.12 -21.43
C ILE A 8 -38.43 20.26 -20.07
N LEU A 9 -38.53 19.22 -19.27
CA LEU A 9 -37.78 19.07 -18.00
C LEU A 9 -36.35 18.79 -18.35
N LEU A 10 -35.49 19.79 -18.27
CA LEU A 10 -34.01 19.67 -18.41
C LEU A 10 -33.51 18.97 -17.17
N ILE A 11 -33.26 17.65 -17.27
CA ILE A 11 -32.55 16.89 -16.25
C ILE A 11 -31.07 17.25 -16.38
N ALA A 12 -30.65 18.26 -15.66
CA ALA A 12 -29.22 18.56 -15.45
C ALA A 12 -28.63 17.48 -14.57
N THR A 13 -27.91 16.54 -15.19
CA THR A 13 -27.18 15.48 -14.49
C THR A 13 -26.01 16.07 -13.71
N PRO A 14 -25.75 15.61 -12.47
CA PRO A 14 -24.66 16.13 -11.62
C PRO A 14 -23.32 15.51 -12.01
N PHE A 15 -22.77 15.85 -13.16
CA PHE A 15 -21.40 15.46 -13.55
C PHE A 15 -20.31 16.36 -12.94
N PHE A 16 -20.68 17.42 -12.21
CA PHE A 16 -19.70 18.37 -11.63
C PHE A 16 -19.16 17.98 -10.26
N SER A 17 -19.74 17.00 -9.54
CA SER A 17 -19.38 16.70 -8.15
C SER A 17 -18.03 15.95 -8.04
N CYS A 18 -17.79 14.94 -8.86
CA CYS A 18 -16.59 14.10 -8.75
C CYS A 18 -15.27 14.84 -9.05
N HIS A 19 -15.28 15.82 -9.95
CA HIS A 19 -14.06 16.56 -10.29
C HIS A 19 -13.63 17.51 -9.17
N ASN A 20 -14.58 18.03 -8.43
CA ASN A 20 -14.29 18.96 -7.31
C ASN A 20 -13.74 18.24 -6.08
N GLU A 21 -14.25 17.05 -5.77
CA GLU A 21 -13.76 16.22 -4.66
C GLU A 21 -12.32 15.72 -4.88
N GLN A 22 -11.99 15.35 -6.10
CA GLN A 22 -10.64 14.92 -6.44
C GLN A 22 -9.63 16.05 -6.31
N LYS A 23 -9.96 17.24 -6.78
CA LYS A 23 -9.11 18.43 -6.68
C LYS A 23 -8.92 18.88 -5.23
N GLU A 24 -9.98 18.79 -4.41
CA GLU A 24 -9.90 19.08 -2.97
C GLU A 24 -8.97 18.10 -2.25
N LYS A 25 -9.06 16.81 -2.58
CA LYS A 25 -8.17 15.78 -2.05
C LYS A 25 -6.72 15.99 -2.44
N GLU A 26 -6.47 16.34 -3.70
CA GLU A 26 -5.12 16.66 -4.20
C GLU A 26 -4.55 17.87 -3.47
N ASN A 27 -5.34 18.93 -3.26
CA ASN A 27 -4.92 20.11 -2.52
C ASN A 27 -4.59 19.80 -1.05
N LYS A 28 -5.39 18.98 -0.38
CA LYS A 28 -5.13 18.54 1.00
C LYS A 28 -3.82 17.73 1.09
N ILE A 29 -3.57 16.85 0.13
CA ILE A 29 -2.32 16.08 0.05
C ILE A 29 -1.13 17.03 -0.19
N ALA A 30 -1.24 17.95 -1.13
CA ALA A 30 -0.18 18.92 -1.44
C ALA A 30 0.16 19.79 -0.23
N HIS A 31 -0.85 20.25 0.50
CA HIS A 31 -0.67 21.01 1.75
C HIS A 31 0.06 20.17 2.79
N LEU A 32 -0.37 18.91 3.03
CA LEU A 32 0.24 18.02 3.99
C LEU A 32 1.71 17.72 3.64
N VAL A 33 1.99 17.45 2.37
CA VAL A 33 3.37 17.24 1.89
C VAL A 33 4.22 18.48 2.15
N GLY A 34 3.70 19.68 1.85
CA GLY A 34 4.40 20.94 2.09
C GLY A 34 4.68 21.21 3.58
N GLU A 35 3.76 20.82 4.47
CA GLU A 35 3.94 20.94 5.93
C GLU A 35 5.04 20.01 6.47
N TRP A 36 5.16 18.82 5.89
CA TRP A 36 6.06 17.78 6.40
C TRP A 36 7.43 17.77 5.72
N GLN A 37 7.56 18.22 4.50
CA GLN A 37 8.82 18.22 3.78
C GLN A 37 9.86 19.12 4.48
N GLY A 38 11.02 18.57 4.79
CA GLY A 38 12.09 19.24 5.53
C GLY A 38 11.88 19.32 7.05
N LYS A 39 10.71 18.90 7.58
CA LYS A 39 10.46 18.83 9.02
C LYS A 39 11.36 17.80 9.68
N GLN A 40 12.01 18.17 10.77
CA GLN A 40 12.89 17.29 11.50
C GLN A 40 12.10 16.36 12.42
N ILE A 41 12.35 15.05 12.32
CA ILE A 41 11.79 14.03 13.20
C ILE A 41 12.62 13.94 14.48
N GLN A 42 11.94 14.01 15.62
CA GLN A 42 12.54 13.84 16.94
C GLN A 42 12.32 12.40 17.40
N PHE A 43 13.41 11.70 17.72
CA PHE A 43 13.33 10.36 18.28
C PHE A 43 13.34 10.42 19.81
N PRO A 44 12.52 9.59 20.50
CA PRO A 44 12.58 9.48 21.95
C PRO A 44 13.94 8.95 22.42
N GLU A 45 14.33 9.32 23.62
CA GLU A 45 15.48 8.70 24.29
C GLU A 45 15.17 7.26 24.74
N ASN A 46 16.22 6.47 25.00
CA ASN A 46 16.12 5.11 25.55
C ASN A 46 15.18 4.20 24.73
N LEU A 47 15.45 4.09 23.44
CA LEU A 47 14.73 3.20 22.54
C LEU A 47 15.18 1.77 22.75
N THR A 48 14.21 0.84 22.82
CA THR A 48 14.49 -0.59 22.85
C THR A 48 13.92 -1.24 21.60
N PHE A 49 14.80 -1.88 20.83
CA PHE A 49 14.42 -2.66 19.66
C PHE A 49 14.45 -4.14 19.99
N THR A 50 13.47 -4.87 19.47
CA THR A 50 13.35 -6.31 19.69
C THR A 50 13.10 -7.03 18.38
N ARG A 51 13.48 -8.33 18.30
CA ARG A 51 13.01 -9.25 17.25
C ARG A 51 11.85 -10.06 17.78
N TYR A 52 10.80 -10.19 16.98
CA TYR A 52 9.55 -10.90 17.34
C TYR A 52 8.93 -10.47 18.69
N LEU A 53 9.27 -9.28 19.20
CA LEU A 53 8.86 -8.79 20.53
C LEU A 53 9.28 -9.71 21.70
N THR A 54 10.33 -10.48 21.51
CA THR A 54 10.89 -11.38 22.53
C THR A 54 12.35 -11.09 22.81
N ASP A 55 13.14 -10.94 21.76
CA ASP A 55 14.59 -10.88 21.88
C ASP A 55 15.07 -9.42 21.72
N THR A 56 15.54 -8.82 22.80
CA THR A 56 16.15 -7.48 22.77
C THR A 56 17.39 -7.50 21.89
N THR A 57 17.56 -6.46 21.08
CA THR A 57 18.70 -6.31 20.18
C THR A 57 19.50 -5.05 20.53
N ASP A 58 20.81 -5.11 20.31
CA ASP A 58 21.72 -3.94 20.40
C ASP A 58 21.55 -2.94 19.24
N PHE A 59 20.38 -2.99 18.57
CA PHE A 59 20.13 -2.11 17.43
C PHE A 59 20.04 -0.66 17.91
N GLN A 60 20.89 0.18 17.32
CA GLN A 60 20.86 1.62 17.46
C GLN A 60 20.41 2.23 16.12
N ILE A 61 19.75 3.39 16.14
CA ILE A 61 19.38 4.08 14.90
C ILE A 61 20.68 4.50 14.19
N PRO A 62 21.00 3.91 13.01
CA PRO A 62 22.26 4.19 12.35
C PRO A 62 22.35 5.61 11.82
N GLN A 63 23.55 6.18 11.83
CA GLN A 63 23.85 7.34 11.02
C GLN A 63 23.96 6.89 9.56
N SER A 64 23.08 7.37 8.71
CA SER A 64 23.00 7.00 7.30
C SER A 64 22.51 8.19 6.49
N GLU A 65 22.88 8.24 5.19
CA GLU A 65 22.46 9.30 4.28
C GLU A 65 20.92 9.38 4.18
N TYR A 66 20.27 8.20 4.12
CA TYR A 66 18.83 8.06 4.18
C TYR A 66 18.43 6.95 5.14
N LYS A 67 17.26 7.09 5.76
CA LYS A 67 16.60 6.05 6.55
C LYS A 67 15.10 6.10 6.35
N VAL A 68 14.44 4.96 6.38
CA VAL A 68 12.98 4.88 6.26
C VAL A 68 12.39 4.72 7.65
N LEU A 69 11.56 5.65 8.08
CA LEU A 69 10.78 5.57 9.32
C LEU A 69 9.37 5.09 9.00
N ILE A 70 8.96 4.01 9.63
CA ILE A 70 7.62 3.43 9.55
C ILE A 70 6.98 3.52 10.93
N TYR A 71 5.94 4.36 11.07
CA TYR A 71 5.15 4.43 12.27
C TYR A 71 3.81 3.72 12.04
N VAL A 72 3.42 2.87 12.98
CA VAL A 72 2.14 2.14 12.95
C VAL A 72 1.39 2.41 14.24
N ASP A 73 0.30 3.15 14.13
CA ASP A 73 -0.57 3.47 15.26
C ASP A 73 -1.51 2.31 15.66
N SER A 74 -2.20 2.47 16.77
CA SER A 74 -3.14 1.48 17.32
C SER A 74 -4.53 1.47 16.65
N MET A 75 -4.76 2.33 15.65
CA MET A 75 -6.08 2.50 15.04
C MET A 75 -6.31 1.51 13.89
N GLY A 76 -7.50 0.91 13.84
CA GLY A 76 -7.93 0.05 12.73
C GLY A 76 -7.23 -1.32 12.64
N CYS A 77 -7.20 -1.90 11.44
CA CYS A 77 -6.68 -3.24 11.19
C CYS A 77 -5.14 -3.27 11.12
N THR A 78 -4.48 -3.86 12.11
CA THR A 78 -3.02 -3.96 12.18
C THR A 78 -2.42 -4.71 10.99
N SER A 79 -2.99 -5.85 10.60
CA SER A 79 -2.45 -6.66 9.50
C SER A 79 -2.57 -5.97 8.14
N CYS A 80 -3.63 -5.15 7.95
CA CYS A 80 -3.83 -4.38 6.72
C CYS A 80 -2.79 -3.26 6.60
N LYS A 81 -2.40 -2.66 7.73
CA LYS A 81 -1.39 -1.60 7.77
C LYS A 81 0.02 -2.14 7.54
N LEU A 82 0.34 -3.27 8.19
CA LEU A 82 1.69 -3.79 8.22
C LEU A 82 2.16 -4.31 6.86
N GLN A 83 1.35 -5.09 6.12
CA GLN A 83 1.72 -5.70 4.84
C GLN A 83 3.20 -6.16 4.79
N LEU A 84 3.63 -6.91 5.81
CA LEU A 84 5.04 -7.23 6.08
C LEU A 84 5.76 -7.88 4.88
N HIS A 85 5.06 -8.67 4.06
CA HIS A 85 5.62 -9.25 2.85
C HIS A 85 6.09 -8.20 1.84
N LYS A 86 5.33 -7.10 1.66
CA LYS A 86 5.73 -6.00 0.78
C LYS A 86 6.90 -5.21 1.33
N TRP A 87 6.97 -5.07 2.65
CA TRP A 87 8.14 -4.47 3.30
C TRP A 87 9.39 -5.33 3.09
N LYS A 88 9.30 -6.66 3.21
CA LYS A 88 10.43 -7.56 2.92
C LYS A 88 10.92 -7.36 1.48
N GLU A 89 10.01 -7.39 0.50
CA GLU A 89 10.36 -7.16 -0.91
C GLU A 89 11.04 -5.79 -1.14
N LEU A 90 10.53 -4.73 -0.51
CA LEU A 90 11.11 -3.39 -0.65
C LEU A 90 12.48 -3.29 0.02
N ILE A 91 12.64 -3.87 1.21
CA ILE A 91 13.92 -3.91 1.94
C ILE A 91 14.96 -4.68 1.12
N GLU A 92 14.63 -5.90 0.67
CA GLU A 92 15.52 -6.73 -0.16
C GLU A 92 15.94 -5.99 -1.45
N TYR A 93 15.00 -5.34 -2.13
CA TYR A 93 15.32 -4.54 -3.30
C TYR A 93 16.23 -3.36 -2.94
N THR A 94 15.91 -2.60 -1.89
CA THR A 94 16.71 -1.45 -1.45
C THR A 94 18.11 -1.88 -1.03
N ASP A 95 18.22 -2.96 -0.26
CA ASP A 95 19.51 -3.54 0.16
C ASP A 95 20.35 -3.95 -1.06
N SER A 96 19.74 -4.53 -2.10
CA SER A 96 20.43 -4.94 -3.31
C SER A 96 21.06 -3.77 -4.09
N VAL A 97 20.40 -2.61 -4.11
CA VAL A 97 20.86 -1.43 -4.87
C VAL A 97 21.69 -0.46 -4.05
N THR A 98 21.64 -0.55 -2.70
CA THR A 98 22.35 0.34 -1.78
C THR A 98 23.40 -0.37 -0.93
N GLN A 99 23.55 -1.69 -1.07
CA GLN A 99 24.41 -2.53 -0.23
C GLN A 99 24.05 -2.43 1.27
N GLY A 100 22.75 -2.38 1.58
CA GLY A 100 22.25 -2.32 2.95
C GLY A 100 22.46 -0.98 3.67
N LYS A 101 22.75 0.10 2.94
CA LYS A 101 23.04 1.43 3.53
C LYS A 101 21.82 2.21 3.99
N VAL A 102 20.60 1.75 3.70
CA VAL A 102 19.34 2.42 4.06
C VAL A 102 18.62 1.60 5.13
N PRO A 103 18.69 1.98 6.41
CA PRO A 103 17.98 1.30 7.48
C PRO A 103 16.48 1.59 7.42
N PHE A 104 15.69 0.57 7.78
CA PHE A 104 14.25 0.65 7.94
C PHE A 104 13.91 0.56 9.43
N LEU A 105 13.30 1.61 9.96
CA LEU A 105 13.02 1.81 11.38
C LEU A 105 11.52 1.60 11.61
N PHE A 106 11.16 0.48 12.22
CA PHE A 106 9.76 0.15 12.53
C PHE A 106 9.44 0.56 13.97
N PHE A 107 8.54 1.52 14.11
CA PHE A 107 7.96 1.94 15.38
C PHE A 107 6.49 1.58 15.41
N MET A 108 6.09 0.85 16.43
CA MET A 108 4.72 0.36 16.55
C MET A 108 4.14 0.75 17.90
N HIS A 109 3.00 1.43 17.85
CA HIS A 109 2.15 1.68 18.99
C HIS A 109 0.92 0.76 18.91
N PRO A 110 1.01 -0.51 19.39
CA PRO A 110 -0.04 -1.49 19.21
C PRO A 110 -1.16 -1.34 20.22
N LYS A 111 -2.38 -1.68 19.80
CA LYS A 111 -3.50 -1.91 20.70
C LYS A 111 -3.33 -3.23 21.48
N ASP A 112 -2.80 -4.25 20.78
CA ASP A 112 -2.43 -5.56 21.33
C ASP A 112 -1.07 -6.01 20.78
N ALA A 113 -0.08 -6.09 21.66
CA ALA A 113 1.26 -6.57 21.31
C ALA A 113 1.29 -8.05 20.91
N LYS A 114 0.31 -8.87 21.36
CA LYS A 114 0.22 -10.30 20.99
C LYS A 114 -0.14 -10.44 19.51
N GLU A 115 -1.04 -9.59 18.99
CA GLU A 115 -1.39 -9.57 17.58
C GLU A 115 -0.16 -9.27 16.72
N ILE A 116 0.61 -8.24 17.08
CA ILE A 116 1.85 -7.88 16.36
C ILE A 116 2.83 -9.06 16.36
N ARG A 117 3.07 -9.68 17.52
CA ARG A 117 3.97 -10.83 17.65
C ARG A 117 3.55 -11.98 16.74
N TYR A 118 2.25 -12.28 16.71
CA TYR A 118 1.71 -13.31 15.83
C TYR A 118 1.98 -13.00 14.35
N LEU A 119 1.72 -11.76 13.92
CA LEU A 119 1.92 -11.32 12.53
C LEU A 119 3.40 -11.39 12.13
N LEU A 120 4.31 -10.95 13.00
CA LEU A 120 5.76 -11.00 12.74
C LEU A 120 6.25 -12.44 12.56
N ARG A 121 5.77 -13.38 13.39
CA ARG A 121 6.13 -14.79 13.29
C ARG A 121 5.52 -15.46 12.08
N ARG A 122 4.22 -15.20 11.81
CA ARG A 122 3.52 -15.73 10.63
C ARG A 122 4.23 -15.37 9.34
N ASP A 123 4.68 -14.12 9.22
CA ASP A 123 5.29 -13.59 8.00
C ASP A 123 6.82 -13.72 8.02
N ALA A 124 7.39 -14.38 9.04
CA ALA A 124 8.84 -14.53 9.25
C ALA A 124 9.58 -13.18 9.10
N PHE A 125 9.06 -12.14 9.77
CA PHE A 125 9.63 -10.80 9.74
C PHE A 125 10.55 -10.60 10.94
N ASP A 126 11.84 -10.81 10.76
CA ASP A 126 12.87 -10.85 11.80
C ASP A 126 13.63 -9.54 12.01
N ARG A 127 13.14 -8.43 11.42
CA ARG A 127 13.78 -7.11 11.53
C ARG A 127 13.57 -6.52 12.93
N PRO A 128 14.54 -5.71 13.43
CA PRO A 128 14.37 -4.99 14.69
C PRO A 128 13.17 -4.05 14.66
N ILE A 129 12.33 -4.11 15.70
CA ILE A 129 11.13 -3.30 15.86
C ILE A 129 11.14 -2.64 17.23
N CYS A 130 10.83 -1.37 17.29
CA CYS A 130 10.58 -0.65 18.53
C CYS A 130 9.08 -0.68 18.85
N ILE A 131 8.71 -1.25 20.00
CA ILE A 131 7.36 -1.15 20.53
C ILE A 131 7.29 0.07 21.45
N ASP A 132 6.57 1.06 21.00
CA ASP A 132 6.36 2.33 21.70
C ASP A 132 4.96 2.34 22.33
N ILE A 133 4.80 1.63 23.46
CA ILE A 133 3.52 1.48 24.16
C ILE A 133 2.96 2.84 24.58
N ASP A 134 3.83 3.75 24.98
CA ASP A 134 3.46 5.09 25.44
C ASP A 134 3.26 6.09 24.31
N ASP A 135 3.38 5.66 23.03
CA ASP A 135 3.27 6.53 21.86
C ASP A 135 4.18 7.78 21.92
N ARG A 136 5.38 7.61 22.45
CA ARG A 136 6.33 8.72 22.68
C ARG A 136 6.79 9.35 21.36
N LEU A 137 7.02 8.54 20.35
CA LEU A 137 7.45 9.03 19.05
C LEU A 137 6.39 9.94 18.42
N ASN A 138 5.12 9.53 18.44
CA ASN A 138 4.04 10.34 17.89
C ASN A 138 3.73 11.56 18.76
N LYS A 139 3.81 11.45 20.09
CA LYS A 139 3.65 12.60 20.98
C LYS A 139 4.66 13.71 20.70
N LEU A 140 5.90 13.36 20.33
CA LEU A 140 6.93 14.32 19.97
C LEU A 140 6.67 14.95 18.60
N ASN A 141 6.22 14.19 17.61
CA ASN A 141 6.18 14.61 16.22
C ASN A 141 4.80 15.00 15.71
N LYS A 142 3.72 14.48 16.33
CA LYS A 142 2.31 14.68 15.95
C LYS A 142 2.06 14.26 14.50
N PHE A 143 2.30 12.97 14.21
CA PHE A 143 2.15 12.40 12.88
C PHE A 143 0.73 12.58 12.31
N PRO A 144 0.59 12.59 10.97
CA PRO A 144 -0.72 12.63 10.33
C PRO A 144 -1.59 11.46 10.79
N ALA A 145 -2.89 11.70 10.96
CA ALA A 145 -3.85 10.67 11.35
C ALA A 145 -4.09 9.63 10.21
N ASP A 146 -3.91 10.04 8.95
CA ASP A 146 -4.03 9.14 7.81
C ASP A 146 -2.79 8.24 7.70
N ILE A 147 -3.00 6.93 7.80
CA ILE A 147 -1.95 5.90 7.75
C ILE A 147 -1.10 5.93 6.48
N THR A 148 -1.63 6.46 5.39
CA THR A 148 -0.88 6.60 4.13
C THR A 148 0.27 7.59 4.23
N PHE A 149 0.25 8.44 5.27
CA PHE A 149 1.27 9.46 5.54
C PHE A 149 2.04 9.22 6.86
N GLN A 150 2.00 8.01 7.40
CA GLN A 150 2.75 7.61 8.60
C GLN A 150 4.07 6.90 8.28
N THR A 151 4.57 7.12 7.07
CA THR A 151 5.87 6.58 6.61
C THR A 151 6.68 7.71 5.97
N PHE A 152 7.96 7.76 6.30
CA PHE A 152 8.84 8.88 5.97
C PHE A 152 10.19 8.38 5.47
N LEU A 153 10.66 8.89 4.33
CA LEU A 153 12.07 8.85 4.00
C LEU A 153 12.73 10.04 4.70
N LEU A 154 13.69 9.78 5.56
CA LEU A 154 14.46 10.79 6.28
C LEU A 154 15.86 10.89 5.69
N ASP A 155 16.39 12.11 5.66
CA ASP A 155 17.79 12.37 5.34
C ASP A 155 18.71 12.11 6.55
N LYS A 156 20.01 12.38 6.40
CA LYS A 156 21.03 12.22 7.43
C LYS A 156 20.73 13.02 8.71
N ASP A 157 20.08 14.17 8.59
CA ASP A 157 19.71 15.06 9.70
C ASP A 157 18.33 14.75 10.28
N ASN A 158 17.74 13.60 9.93
CA ASN A 158 16.39 13.18 10.29
C ASN A 158 15.29 14.11 9.77
N LYS A 159 15.54 14.87 8.70
CA LYS A 159 14.50 15.68 8.05
C LYS A 159 13.75 14.85 7.01
N VAL A 160 12.46 15.09 6.91
CA VAL A 160 11.59 14.41 5.93
C VAL A 160 11.98 14.80 4.51
N ALA A 161 12.55 13.87 3.76
CA ALA A 161 12.85 14.03 2.34
C ALA A 161 11.63 13.65 1.47
N VAL A 162 10.93 12.56 1.82
CA VAL A 162 9.69 12.13 1.14
C VAL A 162 8.69 11.64 2.18
N LEU A 163 7.45 12.10 2.07
CA LEU A 163 6.31 11.66 2.89
C LEU A 163 5.45 10.65 2.11
N GLY A 164 4.97 9.63 2.79
CA GLY A 164 4.02 8.65 2.27
C GLY A 164 4.53 7.22 2.27
N ASN A 165 3.60 6.27 2.19
CA ASN A 165 3.91 4.85 2.32
C ASN A 165 4.27 4.20 0.98
N PRO A 166 5.54 3.78 0.77
CA PRO A 166 6.02 3.22 -0.51
C PRO A 166 5.48 1.82 -0.81
N VAL A 167 4.99 1.08 0.20
CA VAL A 167 4.41 -0.25 -0.04
C VAL A 167 2.93 -0.18 -0.43
N HIS A 168 2.27 0.96 -0.16
CA HIS A 168 0.88 1.21 -0.56
C HIS A 168 0.77 2.06 -1.83
N ASN A 169 1.81 2.80 -2.20
CA ASN A 169 1.79 3.71 -3.34
C ASN A 169 3.07 3.59 -4.17
N THR A 170 2.93 3.09 -5.39
CA THR A 170 4.05 2.88 -6.33
C THR A 170 4.75 4.20 -6.68
N ALA A 171 4.02 5.32 -6.85
CA ALA A 171 4.63 6.62 -7.14
C ALA A 171 5.50 7.09 -5.96
N VAL A 172 5.05 6.87 -4.72
CA VAL A 172 5.85 7.16 -3.52
C VAL A 172 7.08 6.25 -3.48
N LYS A 173 6.94 4.94 -3.80
CA LYS A 173 8.09 4.01 -3.90
C LYS A 173 9.13 4.53 -4.91
N GLU A 174 8.70 4.99 -6.07
CA GLU A 174 9.59 5.56 -7.08
C GLU A 174 10.31 6.82 -6.59
N LEU A 175 9.61 7.70 -5.85
CA LEU A 175 10.22 8.88 -5.23
C LEU A 175 11.30 8.49 -4.20
N TYR A 176 11.03 7.50 -3.35
CA TYR A 176 12.02 6.97 -2.40
C TYR A 176 13.26 6.46 -3.13
N LEU A 177 13.08 5.59 -4.11
CA LEU A 177 14.17 5.00 -4.86
C LEU A 177 14.98 6.05 -5.63
N LYS A 178 14.31 7.02 -6.24
CA LYS A 178 14.96 8.14 -6.91
C LYS A 178 15.82 8.96 -5.93
N GLN A 179 15.27 9.28 -4.76
CA GLN A 179 15.98 10.05 -3.74
C GLN A 179 17.20 9.29 -3.21
N ILE A 180 17.04 7.99 -2.94
CA ILE A 180 18.09 7.12 -2.39
C ILE A 180 19.21 6.86 -3.41
N THR A 181 18.86 6.60 -4.67
CA THR A 181 19.82 6.14 -5.70
C THR A 181 20.31 7.25 -6.62
N GLY A 182 19.66 8.41 -6.61
CA GLY A 182 19.88 9.50 -7.58
C GLY A 182 19.44 9.17 -9.00
N LYS A 183 18.79 8.01 -9.21
CA LYS A 183 18.37 7.52 -10.54
C LYS A 183 16.85 7.51 -10.65
N ASP A 184 16.34 7.87 -11.82
CA ASP A 184 14.92 7.66 -12.11
C ASP A 184 14.61 6.15 -12.18
N SER A 185 13.42 5.77 -11.68
CA SER A 185 12.97 4.38 -11.76
C SER A 185 12.91 3.92 -13.23
N PRO A 186 13.40 2.71 -13.54
CA PRO A 186 13.28 2.14 -14.88
C PRO A 186 11.81 2.04 -15.35
N ASN A 187 10.85 2.10 -14.43
CA ASN A 187 9.41 2.03 -14.76
C ASN A 187 8.84 3.33 -15.38
N LYS A 188 9.57 4.45 -15.34
CA LYS A 188 9.08 5.74 -15.90
C LYS A 188 8.84 5.71 -17.42
N ASN A 189 9.50 4.81 -18.12
CA ASN A 189 9.46 4.69 -19.59
C ASN A 189 8.82 3.40 -20.10
N ILE A 190 8.04 2.67 -19.26
CA ILE A 190 7.32 1.51 -19.75
C ILE A 190 6.21 2.00 -20.70
N PRO A 191 6.22 1.60 -21.97
CA PRO A 191 5.18 1.95 -22.92
C PRO A 191 3.81 1.54 -22.38
N LYS A 192 2.82 2.40 -22.54
CA LYS A 192 1.46 2.17 -22.03
C LYS A 192 0.69 1.23 -22.93
N THR A 193 -0.22 0.44 -22.33
CA THR A 193 -1.07 -0.50 -23.05
C THR A 193 -2.49 -0.52 -22.52
N THR A 194 -3.39 -1.17 -23.25
CA THR A 194 -4.77 -1.46 -22.85
C THR A 194 -4.94 -2.93 -22.52
N VAL A 195 -5.92 -3.24 -21.69
CA VAL A 195 -6.19 -4.61 -21.27
C VAL A 195 -7.68 -4.90 -21.24
N GLU A 196 -8.01 -6.18 -21.27
CA GLU A 196 -9.31 -6.73 -21.03
C GLU A 196 -9.24 -7.77 -19.92
N THR A 197 -10.24 -7.80 -19.03
CA THR A 197 -10.45 -8.86 -18.06
C THR A 197 -11.90 -9.27 -18.01
N THR A 198 -12.15 -10.57 -17.89
CA THR A 198 -13.50 -11.12 -17.85
C THR A 198 -14.08 -11.14 -16.44
N LYS A 199 -13.23 -11.01 -15.41
CA LYS A 199 -13.63 -11.10 -14.01
C LYS A 199 -13.42 -9.76 -13.32
N ILE A 200 -14.52 -9.04 -13.10
CA ILE A 200 -14.59 -7.82 -12.28
C ILE A 200 -15.21 -8.05 -10.91
N GLU A 201 -15.81 -9.23 -10.71
CA GLU A 201 -16.41 -9.66 -9.44
C GLU A 201 -16.23 -11.17 -9.27
N ILE A 202 -15.91 -11.60 -8.07
CA ILE A 202 -15.72 -12.99 -7.65
C ILE A 202 -16.57 -13.22 -6.41
N ASP A 203 -17.50 -14.16 -6.50
CA ASP A 203 -18.31 -14.60 -5.37
C ASP A 203 -17.87 -16.02 -4.97
N PHE A 204 -17.31 -16.17 -3.77
CA PHE A 204 -16.91 -17.47 -3.23
C PHE A 204 -18.07 -18.24 -2.59
N GLY A 205 -19.26 -17.63 -2.54
CA GLY A 205 -20.44 -18.23 -1.90
C GLY A 205 -20.27 -18.37 -0.39
N THR A 206 -20.94 -19.38 0.17
CA THR A 206 -20.81 -19.73 1.59
C THR A 206 -19.86 -20.91 1.77
N PHE A 207 -18.88 -20.77 2.68
CA PHE A 207 -17.87 -21.81 2.93
C PHE A 207 -17.39 -21.79 4.39
N ASP A 208 -16.72 -22.87 4.83
CA ASP A 208 -16.30 -23.03 6.21
C ASP A 208 -15.04 -22.24 6.53
N LYS A 209 -14.89 -21.77 7.78
CA LYS A 209 -13.73 -20.98 8.23
C LYS A 209 -12.39 -21.73 8.05
N ALA A 210 -12.39 -23.05 8.06
CA ALA A 210 -11.20 -23.85 7.81
C ALA A 210 -10.83 -23.98 6.33
N GLU A 211 -11.72 -23.55 5.42
CA GLU A 211 -11.54 -23.71 3.98
C GLU A 211 -10.85 -22.48 3.37
N VAL A 212 -9.80 -22.73 2.60
CA VAL A 212 -9.11 -21.71 1.82
C VAL A 212 -9.71 -21.66 0.42
N LYS A 213 -10.09 -20.46 -0.05
CA LYS A 213 -10.58 -20.27 -1.40
C LYS A 213 -9.49 -19.68 -2.29
N GLU A 214 -9.34 -20.24 -3.48
CA GLU A 214 -8.38 -19.79 -4.47
C GLU A 214 -9.07 -19.55 -5.83
N THR A 215 -8.64 -18.53 -6.55
CA THR A 215 -9.09 -18.25 -7.92
C THR A 215 -8.00 -17.53 -8.70
N THR A 216 -8.16 -17.49 -10.02
CA THR A 216 -7.24 -16.78 -10.92
C THR A 216 -8.01 -15.80 -11.78
N ILE A 217 -7.46 -14.59 -11.92
CA ILE A 217 -7.91 -13.56 -12.83
C ILE A 217 -6.95 -13.53 -13.99
N GLU A 218 -7.46 -13.62 -15.22
CA GLU A 218 -6.68 -13.43 -16.44
C GLU A 218 -6.86 -12.01 -16.95
N ILE A 219 -5.73 -11.38 -17.30
CA ILE A 219 -5.68 -10.01 -17.83
C ILE A 219 -5.00 -10.11 -19.19
N LYS A 220 -5.81 -9.93 -20.24
CA LYS A 220 -5.34 -9.99 -21.63
C LYS A 220 -4.83 -8.63 -22.07
N ASN A 221 -3.65 -8.61 -22.67
CA ASN A 221 -3.11 -7.43 -23.32
C ASN A 221 -3.81 -7.18 -24.66
N THR A 222 -4.61 -6.13 -24.74
CA THR A 222 -5.35 -5.74 -25.96
C THR A 222 -4.72 -4.54 -26.68
N GLY A 223 -3.62 -3.99 -26.13
CA GLY A 223 -2.89 -2.90 -26.77
C GLY A 223 -1.64 -3.36 -27.52
N ASP A 224 -0.93 -2.40 -28.07
CA ASP A 224 0.24 -2.66 -28.96
C ASP A 224 1.57 -2.78 -28.21
N ASN A 225 1.62 -2.43 -26.94
CA ASN A 225 2.82 -2.46 -26.12
C ASN A 225 2.78 -3.60 -25.10
N PRO A 226 3.93 -4.08 -24.60
CA PRO A 226 3.96 -5.12 -23.59
C PRO A 226 3.18 -4.71 -22.32
N LEU A 227 2.36 -5.62 -21.81
CA LEU A 227 1.65 -5.48 -20.54
C LEU A 227 2.58 -5.85 -19.38
N VAL A 228 2.68 -4.97 -18.38
CA VAL A 228 3.41 -5.22 -17.14
C VAL A 228 2.50 -4.94 -15.96
N ILE A 229 2.30 -5.93 -15.09
CA ILE A 229 1.64 -5.70 -13.79
C ILE A 229 2.68 -5.06 -12.86
N VAL A 230 2.34 -3.90 -12.33
CA VAL A 230 3.22 -3.08 -11.48
C VAL A 230 3.02 -3.42 -10.01
N ASP A 231 1.76 -3.60 -9.60
CA ASP A 231 1.39 -3.90 -8.21
C ASP A 231 0.01 -4.56 -8.14
N VAL A 232 -0.18 -5.41 -7.13
CA VAL A 232 -1.49 -5.95 -6.77
C VAL A 232 -1.71 -5.76 -5.28
N SER A 233 -2.79 -5.08 -4.92
CA SER A 233 -3.14 -4.80 -3.52
C SER A 233 -4.56 -5.26 -3.21
N THR A 234 -4.79 -5.63 -1.95
CA THR A 234 -6.07 -6.11 -1.42
C THR A 234 -6.50 -5.23 -0.26
N THR A 235 -7.80 -5.08 -0.05
CA THR A 235 -8.35 -4.26 1.04
C THR A 235 -8.26 -4.95 2.40
N CYS A 236 -8.09 -6.27 2.45
CA CYS A 236 -7.95 -7.06 3.69
C CYS A 236 -6.66 -7.89 3.70
N GLY A 237 -6.07 -8.05 4.87
CA GLY A 237 -4.94 -8.97 5.08
C GLY A 237 -5.32 -10.47 5.15
N CYS A 238 -6.59 -10.82 4.89
CA CYS A 238 -7.07 -12.19 4.74
C CYS A 238 -6.95 -12.69 3.29
N THR A 239 -6.73 -11.77 2.34
CA THR A 239 -6.57 -12.05 0.92
C THR A 239 -5.15 -11.80 0.49
N ALA A 240 -4.46 -12.84 0.03
CA ALA A 240 -3.15 -12.76 -0.59
C ALA A 240 -3.29 -12.77 -2.12
N ALA A 241 -2.45 -12.01 -2.80
CA ALA A 241 -2.42 -11.99 -4.26
C ALA A 241 -1.00 -12.27 -4.77
N THR A 242 -0.92 -13.08 -5.81
CA THR A 242 0.30 -13.36 -6.57
C THR A 242 0.07 -13.00 -8.03
N TYR A 243 1.11 -12.67 -8.77
CA TYR A 243 0.95 -12.34 -10.19
C TYR A 243 2.20 -12.64 -11.01
N ASP A 244 2.00 -12.81 -12.33
CA ASP A 244 3.08 -13.01 -13.28
C ASP A 244 3.96 -11.76 -13.36
N LYS A 245 5.26 -11.92 -13.12
CA LYS A 245 6.25 -10.82 -13.14
C LYS A 245 6.84 -10.56 -14.53
N ARG A 246 6.61 -11.47 -15.49
CA ARG A 246 7.07 -11.31 -16.88
C ARG A 246 6.17 -10.33 -17.65
N PRO A 247 6.70 -9.57 -18.61
CA PRO A 247 5.85 -8.83 -19.55
C PRO A 247 5.06 -9.78 -20.46
N ALA A 248 3.80 -9.40 -20.79
CA ALA A 248 2.99 -10.08 -21.80
C ALA A 248 2.96 -9.26 -23.09
N LYS A 249 3.23 -9.90 -24.22
CA LYS A 249 3.14 -9.29 -25.54
C LYS A 249 1.68 -8.97 -25.92
N PRO A 250 1.44 -8.12 -26.94
CA PRO A 250 0.12 -7.95 -27.52
C PRO A 250 -0.58 -9.29 -27.78
N GLY A 251 -1.82 -9.43 -27.31
CA GLY A 251 -2.63 -10.64 -27.40
C GLY A 251 -2.38 -11.71 -26.34
N GLU A 252 -1.27 -11.67 -25.59
CA GLU A 252 -0.99 -12.57 -24.46
C GLU A 252 -1.72 -12.14 -23.18
N SER A 253 -1.85 -13.07 -22.24
CA SER A 253 -2.45 -12.82 -20.91
C SER A 253 -1.45 -12.99 -19.79
N LEU A 254 -1.65 -12.21 -18.71
CA LEU A 254 -1.02 -12.40 -17.40
C LEU A 254 -2.05 -12.92 -16.41
N ARG A 255 -1.59 -13.66 -15.41
CA ARG A 255 -2.42 -14.24 -14.35
C ARG A 255 -2.18 -13.54 -13.03
N VAL A 256 -3.27 -13.28 -12.32
CA VAL A 256 -3.28 -12.85 -10.93
C VAL A 256 -3.99 -13.91 -10.11
N GLY A 257 -3.24 -14.63 -9.29
CA GLY A 257 -3.76 -15.62 -8.35
C GLY A 257 -4.25 -14.92 -7.08
N ILE A 258 -5.45 -15.27 -6.63
CA ILE A 258 -6.05 -14.76 -5.41
C ILE A 258 -6.27 -15.93 -4.46
N LYS A 259 -5.79 -15.78 -3.23
CA LYS A 259 -5.96 -16.75 -2.14
C LYS A 259 -6.62 -16.07 -0.96
N MET A 260 -7.81 -16.51 -0.62
CA MET A 260 -8.58 -16.07 0.54
C MET A 260 -8.45 -17.08 1.67
N THR A 261 -7.90 -16.64 2.81
CA THR A 261 -7.80 -17.41 4.04
C THR A 261 -8.66 -16.73 5.10
N PRO A 262 -9.81 -17.30 5.48
CA PRO A 262 -10.71 -16.67 6.44
C PRO A 262 -10.06 -16.44 7.80
N LYS A 263 -10.31 -15.29 8.41
CA LYS A 263 -9.92 -15.00 9.79
C LYS A 263 -11.09 -15.14 10.75
N ASP A 264 -12.25 -14.65 10.32
CA ASP A 264 -13.48 -14.60 11.10
C ASP A 264 -14.66 -15.14 10.30
N THR A 265 -15.73 -15.52 10.99
CA THR A 265 -17.00 -15.88 10.37
C THR A 265 -17.80 -14.63 10.01
N GLY A 266 -18.65 -14.72 9.01
CA GLY A 266 -19.51 -13.64 8.54
C GLY A 266 -19.30 -13.27 7.08
N PHE A 267 -20.05 -12.28 6.62
CA PHE A 267 -19.97 -11.76 5.26
C PHE A 267 -18.72 -10.86 5.09
N PHE A 268 -18.03 -11.03 3.96
CA PHE A 268 -16.97 -10.14 3.54
C PHE A 268 -17.21 -9.62 2.13
N ASN A 269 -16.75 -8.38 1.89
CA ASN A 269 -16.76 -7.75 0.58
C ASN A 269 -15.49 -6.90 0.45
N GLU A 270 -14.59 -7.32 -0.42
CA GLU A 270 -13.25 -6.78 -0.56
C GLU A 270 -12.93 -6.42 -2.00
N VAL A 271 -11.89 -5.64 -2.20
CA VAL A 271 -11.44 -5.23 -3.53
C VAL A 271 -9.97 -5.61 -3.72
N VAL A 272 -9.69 -6.30 -4.82
CA VAL A 272 -8.34 -6.46 -5.36
C VAL A 272 -8.10 -5.37 -6.38
N THR A 273 -7.06 -4.58 -6.16
CA THR A 273 -6.64 -3.51 -7.07
C THR A 273 -5.37 -3.95 -7.79
N ILE A 274 -5.43 -4.03 -9.12
CA ILE A 274 -4.33 -4.46 -9.99
C ILE A 274 -3.84 -3.24 -10.76
N LYS A 275 -2.63 -2.78 -10.47
CA LYS A 275 -1.97 -1.69 -11.19
C LYS A 275 -1.10 -2.25 -12.30
N TYR A 276 -1.23 -1.71 -13.49
CA TYR A 276 -0.45 -2.08 -14.66
C TYR A 276 -0.04 -0.82 -15.43
N ASN A 277 0.77 -0.94 -16.48
CA ASN A 277 1.18 0.17 -17.35
C ASN A 277 0.02 0.69 -18.23
N SER A 278 -1.06 1.12 -17.58
CA SER A 278 -2.30 1.59 -18.20
C SER A 278 -2.12 2.92 -18.92
N ILE A 279 -2.74 3.07 -20.09
CA ILE A 279 -2.78 4.34 -20.85
C ILE A 279 -3.38 5.47 -20.00
N ASN A 280 -4.45 5.18 -19.25
CA ASN A 280 -5.19 6.16 -18.47
C ASN A 280 -4.76 6.21 -16.99
N ASN A 281 -3.70 5.48 -16.60
CA ASN A 281 -3.27 5.28 -15.21
C ASN A 281 -4.39 4.70 -14.30
N GLN A 282 -5.42 4.07 -14.88
CA GLN A 282 -6.51 3.45 -14.14
C GLN A 282 -6.17 2.00 -13.80
N PRO A 283 -6.27 1.59 -12.53
CA PRO A 283 -6.11 0.20 -12.15
C PRO A 283 -7.36 -0.61 -12.50
N ILE A 284 -7.20 -1.92 -12.64
CA ILE A 284 -8.33 -2.85 -12.62
C ILE A 284 -8.72 -3.06 -11.17
N LYS A 285 -10.02 -2.98 -10.89
CA LYS A 285 -10.60 -3.30 -9.58
C LYS A 285 -11.49 -4.52 -9.72
N VAL A 286 -11.23 -5.54 -8.91
CA VAL A 286 -12.02 -6.78 -8.86
C VAL A 286 -12.62 -6.92 -7.48
N GLY A 287 -13.94 -6.94 -7.40
CA GLY A 287 -14.69 -7.21 -6.17
C GLY A 287 -14.58 -8.69 -5.78
N ILE A 288 -14.36 -8.97 -4.50
CA ILE A 288 -14.37 -10.33 -3.94
C ILE A 288 -15.35 -10.35 -2.79
N LYS A 289 -16.32 -11.25 -2.82
CA LYS A 289 -17.29 -11.40 -1.75
C LYS A 289 -17.53 -12.87 -1.39
N GLY A 290 -18.09 -13.09 -0.22
CA GLY A 290 -18.48 -14.42 0.27
C GLY A 290 -19.00 -14.36 1.69
N ASN A 291 -19.42 -15.53 2.21
CA ASN A 291 -19.88 -15.67 3.59
C ASN A 291 -19.20 -16.86 4.26
N VAL A 292 -18.47 -16.60 5.33
CA VAL A 292 -17.73 -17.61 6.11
C VAL A 292 -18.60 -18.09 7.27
N ARG A 293 -18.82 -19.39 7.41
CA ARG A 293 -19.58 -20.03 8.49
C ARG A 293 -18.71 -20.85 9.44
#